data_81f4a99264fe84b26b85b54a9a2b337e
#
_entry.id   81f4a99264fe84b26b85b54a9a2b337e
#
_cell.length_a   1.000
_cell.length_b   1.000
_cell.length_c   1.000
_cell.angle_alpha   90.00
_cell.angle_beta   90.00
_cell.angle_gamma   90.00
#
_symmetry.space_group_name_H-M   'P 1'
#
loop_
_entity.id
_entity.type
_entity.pdbx_description
1 polymer ?
#
loop_
_entity_poly.entity_id
_entity_poly.type
_entity_poly.pdbx_seq_one_letter_code
_entity_poly.pdbx_strand_id
1 'polypeptide(L)'
;NSPFFSRTTQEFWQRWHITLGTWTKDYILYPVLKCSVVQKLSRFLQKKWGKKNGKLAVTAVGMFCVWMFIGLWHGEMKYVVGESLWYWILLMLGEIFAKRCKKWKNTLGITEDSFSWHLFQSLRTFLIYAIGIVFFRADNLKEAFSFLGDVGGVLIGRHFNPWVLFDGSMEMLGIGSADL
;
A
#
# COMPACT_ATOMS: atom_id res chain seq x y z
N ASN A 1 6.61 -2.79 -18.70
CA ASN A 1 6.16 -2.16 -17.47
C ASN A 1 6.60 -2.99 -16.27
N SER A 2 7.63 -2.55 -15.57
CA SER A 2 8.14 -3.25 -14.37
C SER A 2 7.64 -2.50 -13.11
N PRO A 3 6.62 -3.00 -12.40
CA PRO A 3 6.04 -2.30 -11.25
C PRO A 3 7.00 -2.24 -10.05
N PHE A 4 7.88 -3.24 -9.89
CA PHE A 4 8.76 -3.35 -8.72
C PHE A 4 9.86 -2.29 -8.64
N PHE A 5 10.13 -1.57 -9.73
CA PHE A 5 11.03 -0.40 -9.75
C PHE A 5 10.31 0.95 -9.61
N SER A 6 9.05 0.93 -9.22
CA SER A 6 8.26 2.15 -9.00
C SER A 6 8.77 2.93 -7.79
N ARG A 7 8.88 4.26 -7.94
CA ARG A 7 9.38 5.15 -6.89
C ARG A 7 8.30 5.56 -5.88
N THR A 8 7.03 5.40 -6.26
CA THR A 8 5.89 5.73 -5.39
C THR A 8 4.85 4.62 -5.44
N THR A 9 4.07 4.48 -4.37
CA THR A 9 2.94 3.55 -4.31
C THR A 9 1.91 3.84 -5.41
N GLN A 10 1.69 5.11 -5.73
CA GLN A 10 0.80 5.51 -6.83
C GLN A 10 1.31 5.01 -8.18
N GLU A 11 2.61 5.19 -8.47
CA GLU A 11 3.24 4.70 -9.70
C GLU A 11 3.19 3.17 -9.78
N PHE A 12 3.39 2.48 -8.64
CA PHE A 12 3.28 1.03 -8.56
C PHE A 12 1.91 0.55 -9.08
N TRP A 13 0.82 1.10 -8.54
CA TRP A 13 -0.54 0.73 -8.95
C TRP A 13 -0.92 1.20 -10.36
N GLN A 14 -0.24 2.18 -10.93
CA GLN A 14 -0.38 2.54 -12.34
C GLN A 14 0.27 1.53 -13.30
N ARG A 15 1.21 0.73 -12.79
CA ARG A 15 1.93 -0.30 -13.55
C ARG A 15 1.47 -1.72 -13.24
N TRP A 16 0.92 -1.93 -12.06
CA TRP A 16 0.37 -3.20 -11.61
C TRP A 16 -1.12 -3.28 -11.91
N HIS A 17 -1.56 -4.42 -12.45
CA HIS A 17 -2.97 -4.72 -12.73
C HIS A 17 -3.73 -3.58 -13.45
N ILE A 18 -3.13 -3.03 -14.50
CA ILE A 18 -3.57 -1.82 -15.22
C ILE A 18 -5.05 -1.90 -15.63
N THR A 19 -5.48 -3.07 -16.15
CA THR A 19 -6.86 -3.30 -16.59
C THR A 19 -7.87 -3.12 -15.44
N LEU A 20 -7.59 -3.72 -14.28
CA LEU A 20 -8.44 -3.57 -13.09
C LEU A 20 -8.45 -2.11 -12.62
N GLY A 21 -7.28 -1.45 -12.61
CA GLY A 21 -7.18 -0.04 -12.25
C GLY A 21 -7.99 0.87 -13.17
N THR A 22 -8.00 0.61 -14.47
CA THR A 22 -8.83 1.36 -15.44
C THR A 22 -10.31 1.06 -15.22
N TRP A 23 -10.68 -0.20 -15.09
CA TRP A 23 -12.06 -0.61 -14.85
C TRP A 23 -12.64 0.01 -13.57
N THR A 24 -11.94 -0.09 -12.45
CA THR A 24 -12.40 0.50 -11.18
C THR A 24 -12.50 2.02 -11.24
N LYS A 25 -11.64 2.68 -12.01
CA LYS A 25 -11.72 4.11 -12.24
C LYS A 25 -13.00 4.48 -12.98
N ASP A 26 -13.33 3.76 -14.04
CA ASP A 26 -14.47 4.08 -14.91
C ASP A 26 -15.80 3.69 -14.26
N TYR A 27 -15.87 2.53 -13.62
CA TYR A 27 -17.12 1.97 -13.10
C TYR A 27 -17.37 2.24 -11.61
N ILE A 28 -16.36 2.63 -10.83
CA ILE A 28 -16.51 2.91 -9.40
C ILE A 28 -16.16 4.36 -9.10
N LEU A 29 -14.92 4.79 -9.38
CA LEU A 29 -14.44 6.11 -8.96
C LEU A 29 -15.26 7.24 -9.59
N TYR A 30 -15.37 7.27 -10.90
CA TYR A 30 -16.09 8.35 -11.59
C TYR A 30 -17.58 8.40 -11.27
N PRO A 31 -18.34 7.28 -11.23
CA PRO A 31 -19.72 7.28 -10.76
C PRO A 31 -19.87 7.78 -9.32
N VAL A 32 -19.03 7.33 -8.39
CA VAL A 32 -19.03 7.79 -7.00
C VAL A 32 -18.80 9.30 -6.92
N LEU A 33 -17.79 9.81 -7.61
CA LEU A 33 -17.48 11.24 -7.62
C LEU A 33 -18.58 12.09 -8.27
N LYS A 34 -19.34 11.54 -9.21
CA LYS A 34 -20.48 12.21 -9.86
C LYS A 34 -21.79 12.11 -9.07
N CYS A 35 -21.87 11.20 -8.09
CA CYS A 35 -23.06 11.00 -7.27
C CYS A 35 -23.48 12.29 -6.56
N SER A 36 -24.77 12.61 -6.55
CA SER A 36 -25.33 13.83 -5.96
C SER A 36 -25.01 13.99 -4.47
N VAL A 37 -24.97 12.87 -3.72
CA VAL A 37 -24.59 12.86 -2.29
C VAL A 37 -23.14 13.30 -2.10
N VAL A 38 -22.21 12.72 -2.88
CA VAL A 38 -20.79 13.07 -2.83
C VAL A 38 -20.55 14.50 -3.28
N GLN A 39 -21.29 14.98 -4.26
CA GLN A 39 -21.22 16.37 -4.71
C GLN A 39 -21.73 17.36 -3.65
N LYS A 40 -22.80 17.01 -2.91
CA LYS A 40 -23.27 17.83 -1.77
C LYS A 40 -22.23 17.82 -0.64
N LEU A 41 -21.67 16.65 -0.31
CA LEU A 41 -20.58 16.51 0.65
C LEU A 41 -19.36 17.35 0.23
N SER A 42 -18.99 17.29 -1.04
CA SER A 42 -17.90 18.08 -1.61
C SER A 42 -18.08 19.57 -1.35
N ARG A 43 -19.26 20.12 -1.66
CA ARG A 43 -19.58 21.54 -1.45
C ARG A 43 -19.54 21.92 0.03
N PHE A 44 -20.10 21.09 0.90
CA PHE A 44 -20.07 21.28 2.34
C PHE A 44 -18.64 21.32 2.89
N LEU A 45 -17.82 20.31 2.54
CA LEU A 45 -16.45 20.19 3.03
C LEU A 45 -15.55 21.31 2.48
N GLN A 46 -15.76 21.74 1.22
CA GLN A 46 -15.04 22.88 0.64
C GLN A 46 -15.37 24.19 1.37
N LYS A 47 -16.61 24.37 1.78
CA LYS A 47 -17.03 25.54 2.56
C LYS A 47 -16.42 25.52 3.97
N LYS A 48 -16.35 24.35 4.61
CA LYS A 48 -15.87 24.19 6.00
C LYS A 48 -14.34 24.17 6.11
N TRP A 49 -13.65 23.47 5.22
CA TRP A 49 -12.19 23.19 5.31
C TRP A 49 -11.39 23.86 4.20
N GLY A 50 -12.04 24.67 3.38
CA GLY A 50 -11.44 25.30 2.21
C GLY A 50 -11.37 24.35 1.01
N LYS A 51 -11.25 24.98 -0.18
CA LYS A 51 -11.36 24.30 -1.47
C LYS A 51 -10.39 23.13 -1.64
N LYS A 52 -9.15 23.25 -1.14
CA LYS A 52 -8.13 22.20 -1.27
C LYS A 52 -8.46 20.98 -0.40
N ASN A 53 -8.70 21.20 0.90
CA ASN A 53 -8.95 20.11 1.84
C ASN A 53 -10.29 19.42 1.56
N GLY A 54 -11.30 20.18 1.14
CA GLY A 54 -12.59 19.63 0.71
C GLY A 54 -12.47 18.73 -0.53
N LYS A 55 -11.66 19.11 -1.52
CA LYS A 55 -11.38 18.25 -2.67
C LYS A 55 -10.64 16.97 -2.25
N LEU A 56 -9.62 17.09 -1.40
CA LEU A 56 -8.87 15.93 -0.89
C LEU A 56 -9.78 14.94 -0.17
N ALA A 57 -10.68 15.44 0.70
CA ALA A 57 -11.63 14.57 1.41
C ALA A 57 -12.56 13.82 0.47
N VAL A 58 -13.04 14.45 -0.59
CA VAL A 58 -13.90 13.80 -1.60
C VAL A 58 -13.13 12.78 -2.42
N THR A 59 -11.89 13.09 -2.80
CA THR A 59 -11.00 12.12 -3.45
C THR A 59 -10.75 10.92 -2.55
N ALA A 60 -10.54 11.16 -1.24
CA ALA A 60 -10.36 10.08 -0.26
C ALA A 60 -11.58 9.15 -0.20
N VAL A 61 -12.81 9.70 -0.23
CA VAL A 61 -14.04 8.90 -0.26
C VAL A 61 -14.13 8.07 -1.55
N GLY A 62 -13.87 8.67 -2.71
CA GLY A 62 -13.88 7.94 -3.98
C GLY A 62 -12.84 6.82 -4.03
N MET A 63 -11.63 7.09 -3.59
CA MET A 63 -10.57 6.10 -3.50
C MET A 63 -10.87 5.01 -2.47
N PHE A 64 -11.51 5.36 -1.34
CA PHE A 64 -11.97 4.38 -0.37
C PHE A 64 -12.93 3.38 -0.99
N CYS A 65 -13.93 3.85 -1.76
CA CYS A 65 -14.87 2.96 -2.45
C CYS A 65 -14.15 2.03 -3.44
N VAL A 66 -13.17 2.53 -4.18
CA VAL A 66 -12.37 1.71 -5.11
C VAL A 66 -11.62 0.61 -4.36
N TRP A 67 -10.87 0.97 -3.32
CA TRP A 67 -10.05 0.01 -2.57
C TRP A 67 -10.91 -1.01 -1.82
N MET A 68 -12.00 -0.56 -1.20
CA MET A 68 -12.96 -1.47 -0.53
C MET A 68 -13.58 -2.46 -1.50
N PHE A 69 -13.92 -2.02 -2.71
CA PHE A 69 -14.42 -2.93 -3.75
C PHE A 69 -13.37 -3.99 -4.10
N ILE A 70 -12.11 -3.60 -4.31
CA ILE A 70 -11.03 -4.52 -4.67
C ILE A 70 -10.84 -5.58 -3.58
N GLY A 71 -10.73 -5.18 -2.30
CA GLY A 71 -10.55 -6.13 -1.21
C GLY A 71 -11.75 -7.06 -0.98
N LEU A 72 -12.98 -6.53 -1.10
CA LEU A 72 -14.19 -7.35 -1.01
C LEU A 72 -14.33 -8.31 -2.20
N TRP A 73 -13.89 -7.90 -3.39
CA TRP A 73 -13.87 -8.76 -4.57
C TRP A 73 -12.96 -9.98 -4.39
N HIS A 74 -11.87 -9.85 -3.64
CA HIS A 74 -11.00 -10.97 -3.27
C HIS A 74 -11.63 -11.95 -2.26
N GLY A 75 -12.69 -11.55 -1.55
CA GLY A 75 -13.60 -12.44 -0.82
C GLY A 75 -13.34 -12.60 0.68
N GLU A 76 -12.14 -12.31 1.21
CA GLU A 76 -11.81 -12.51 2.62
C GLU A 76 -11.41 -11.22 3.33
N MET A 77 -11.65 -11.16 4.67
CA MET A 77 -11.32 -9.98 5.48
C MET A 77 -9.83 -9.64 5.49
N LYS A 78 -8.95 -10.60 5.29
CA LYS A 78 -7.50 -10.34 5.18
C LYS A 78 -7.16 -9.44 3.99
N TYR A 79 -7.88 -9.56 2.87
CA TYR A 79 -7.71 -8.69 1.71
C TYR A 79 -8.26 -7.28 1.95
N VAL A 80 -9.38 -7.18 2.68
CA VAL A 80 -9.92 -5.87 3.08
C VAL A 80 -8.91 -5.10 3.94
N VAL A 81 -8.24 -5.77 4.87
CA VAL A 81 -7.24 -5.13 5.74
C VAL A 81 -5.92 -4.87 4.98
N GLY A 82 -5.35 -5.91 4.37
CA GLY A 82 -4.02 -5.87 3.78
C GLY A 82 -3.94 -5.18 2.42
N GLU A 83 -5.03 -5.19 1.65
CA GLU A 83 -5.06 -4.54 0.36
C GLU A 83 -5.84 -3.23 0.41
N SER A 84 -7.10 -3.27 0.87
CA SER A 84 -7.94 -2.07 0.82
C SER A 84 -7.49 -1.00 1.78
N LEU A 85 -7.49 -1.30 3.08
CA LEU A 85 -7.19 -0.29 4.11
C LEU A 85 -5.72 0.10 4.09
N TRP A 86 -4.82 -0.87 3.96
CA TRP A 86 -3.37 -0.62 3.92
C TRP A 86 -2.99 0.36 2.82
N TYR A 87 -3.34 0.06 1.55
CA TYR A 87 -2.97 0.92 0.44
C TYR A 87 -3.76 2.23 0.40
N TRP A 88 -5.04 2.21 0.76
CA TRP A 88 -5.81 3.45 0.86
C TRP A 88 -5.22 4.43 1.88
N ILE A 89 -4.88 3.96 3.08
CA ILE A 89 -4.24 4.78 4.12
C ILE A 89 -2.91 5.35 3.61
N LEU A 90 -2.06 4.52 3.03
CA LEU A 90 -0.75 4.94 2.54
C LEU A 90 -0.84 5.98 1.42
N LEU A 91 -1.77 5.79 0.48
CA LEU A 91 -2.00 6.76 -0.60
C LEU A 91 -2.50 8.10 -0.03
N MET A 92 -3.43 8.07 0.93
CA MET A 92 -3.94 9.29 1.56
C MET A 92 -2.87 9.99 2.40
N LEU A 93 -2.06 9.26 3.16
CA LEU A 93 -0.91 9.83 3.88
C LEU A 93 0.09 10.47 2.91
N GLY A 94 0.36 9.82 1.77
CA GLY A 94 1.22 10.37 0.72
C GLY A 94 0.72 11.73 0.23
N GLU A 95 -0.57 11.87 -0.05
CA GLU A 95 -1.18 13.14 -0.48
C GLU A 95 -1.17 14.21 0.63
N ILE A 96 -1.50 13.83 1.87
CA ILE A 96 -1.52 14.76 3.02
C ILE A 96 -0.10 15.30 3.30
N PHE A 97 0.89 14.42 3.32
CA PHE A 97 2.26 14.77 3.68
C PHE A 97 3.13 15.23 2.51
N ALA A 98 2.64 15.20 1.26
CA ALA A 98 3.40 15.56 0.07
C ALA A 98 4.17 16.89 0.19
N LYS A 99 3.52 17.93 0.71
CA LYS A 99 4.16 19.24 0.92
C LYS A 99 5.26 19.21 1.98
N ARG A 100 5.05 18.48 3.10
CA ARG A 100 6.04 18.35 4.17
C ARG A 100 7.25 17.56 3.68
N CYS A 101 7.02 16.46 2.97
CA CYS A 101 8.09 15.65 2.38
C CYS A 101 8.92 16.48 1.38
N LYS A 102 8.28 17.30 0.55
CA LYS A 102 8.99 18.22 -0.37
C LYS A 102 9.86 19.23 0.38
N LYS A 103 9.32 19.83 1.47
CA LYS A 103 10.09 20.76 2.31
C LYS A 103 11.30 20.05 2.95
N TRP A 104 11.12 18.88 3.51
CA TRP A 104 12.21 18.10 4.13
C TRP A 104 13.30 17.73 3.11
N LYS A 105 12.93 17.27 1.91
CA LYS A 105 13.89 17.00 0.84
C LYS A 105 14.75 18.21 0.53
N ASN A 106 14.12 19.38 0.37
CA ASN A 106 14.84 20.61 0.09
C ASN A 106 15.79 21.02 1.23
N THR A 107 15.34 20.86 2.50
CA THR A 107 16.17 21.16 3.67
C THR A 107 17.35 20.22 3.81
N LEU A 108 17.20 18.95 3.43
CA LEU A 108 18.27 17.94 3.45
C LEU A 108 19.18 17.97 2.21
N GLY A 109 18.91 18.88 1.27
CA GLY A 109 19.71 18.99 0.03
C GLY A 109 19.62 17.75 -0.87
N ILE A 110 18.53 16.97 -0.79
CA ILE A 110 18.37 15.75 -1.58
C ILE A 110 18.06 16.11 -3.01
N THR A 111 18.94 15.74 -3.92
CA THR A 111 18.76 15.86 -5.37
C THR A 111 17.80 14.79 -5.87
N GLU A 112 16.72 15.20 -6.53
CA GLU A 112 15.65 14.28 -6.97
C GLU A 112 16.12 13.24 -8.00
N ASP A 113 17.17 13.57 -8.77
CA ASP A 113 17.71 12.72 -9.85
C ASP A 113 18.88 11.84 -9.40
N SER A 114 19.23 11.84 -8.10
CA SER A 114 20.34 10.99 -7.63
C SER A 114 19.93 9.52 -7.63
N PHE A 115 20.86 8.65 -8.06
CA PHE A 115 20.65 7.19 -8.07
C PHE A 115 20.30 6.66 -6.68
N SER A 116 20.97 7.12 -5.64
CA SER A 116 20.72 6.69 -4.25
C SER A 116 19.30 7.03 -3.80
N TRP A 117 18.78 8.20 -4.20
CA TRP A 117 17.41 8.60 -3.90
C TRP A 117 16.38 7.74 -4.65
N HIS A 118 16.62 7.46 -5.92
CA HIS A 118 15.78 6.57 -6.71
C HIS A 118 15.74 5.14 -6.12
N LEU A 119 16.91 4.62 -5.76
CA LEU A 119 17.02 3.30 -5.14
C LEU A 119 16.26 3.26 -3.81
N PHE A 120 16.44 4.26 -2.94
CA PHE A 120 15.68 4.37 -1.68
C PHE A 120 14.17 4.39 -1.91
N GLN A 121 13.70 5.18 -2.88
CA GLN A 121 12.28 5.26 -3.19
C GLN A 121 11.72 3.92 -3.68
N SER A 122 12.44 3.22 -4.54
CA SER A 122 12.02 1.91 -5.07
C SER A 122 12.03 0.84 -3.98
N LEU A 123 13.07 0.78 -3.14
CA LEU A 123 13.13 -0.15 -2.01
C LEU A 123 11.99 0.10 -1.01
N ARG A 124 11.73 1.36 -0.65
CA ARG A 124 10.62 1.72 0.22
C ARG A 124 9.28 1.27 -0.39
N THR A 125 9.06 1.53 -1.68
CA THR A 125 7.81 1.16 -2.36
C THR A 125 7.66 -0.36 -2.42
N PHE A 126 8.75 -1.08 -2.68
CA PHE A 126 8.78 -2.54 -2.64
C PHE A 126 8.45 -3.10 -1.25
N LEU A 127 9.02 -2.53 -0.17
CA LEU A 127 8.71 -2.92 1.20
C LEU A 127 7.24 -2.68 1.55
N ILE A 128 6.67 -1.54 1.14
CA ILE A 128 5.25 -1.25 1.32
C ILE A 128 4.38 -2.32 0.63
N TYR A 129 4.74 -2.71 -0.59
CA TYR A 129 4.08 -3.78 -1.32
C TYR A 129 4.24 -5.12 -0.63
N ALA A 130 5.46 -5.46 -0.18
CA ALA A 130 5.75 -6.72 0.51
C ALA A 130 4.90 -6.91 1.78
N ILE A 131 4.68 -5.85 2.56
CA ILE A 131 3.79 -5.91 3.73
C ILE A 131 2.36 -6.25 3.30
N GLY A 132 1.85 -5.67 2.22
CA GLY A 132 0.52 -6.01 1.68
C GLY A 132 0.43 -7.47 1.25
N ILE A 133 1.48 -8.01 0.60
CA ILE A 133 1.52 -9.41 0.15
C ILE A 133 1.49 -10.41 1.31
N VAL A 134 1.97 -10.08 2.50
CA VAL A 134 1.85 -10.94 3.67
C VAL A 134 0.39 -11.32 3.94
N PHE A 135 -0.54 -10.36 3.83
CA PHE A 135 -1.96 -10.62 4.01
C PHE A 135 -2.55 -11.52 2.91
N PHE A 136 -1.98 -11.51 1.71
CA PHE A 136 -2.38 -12.43 0.63
C PHE A 136 -1.94 -13.86 0.88
N ARG A 137 -0.74 -14.04 1.44
CA ARG A 137 -0.12 -15.36 1.64
C ARG A 137 -0.57 -16.04 2.92
N ALA A 138 -0.88 -15.28 3.97
CA ALA A 138 -1.32 -15.81 5.26
C ALA A 138 -2.71 -16.45 5.13
N ASP A 139 -2.97 -17.50 5.88
CA ASP A 139 -4.27 -18.17 5.88
C ASP A 139 -5.37 -17.32 6.53
N ASN A 140 -4.99 -16.46 7.48
CA ASN A 140 -5.91 -15.58 8.18
C ASN A 140 -5.22 -14.31 8.69
N LEU A 141 -6.02 -13.34 9.18
CA LEU A 141 -5.50 -12.07 9.73
C LEU A 141 -4.56 -12.24 10.91
N LYS A 142 -4.85 -13.20 11.81
CA LYS A 142 -4.03 -13.45 13.01
C LYS A 142 -2.63 -13.88 12.60
N GLU A 143 -2.53 -14.78 11.66
CA GLU A 143 -1.25 -15.28 11.13
C GLU A 143 -0.47 -14.16 10.43
N ALA A 144 -1.13 -13.36 9.58
CA ALA A 144 -0.51 -12.21 8.93
C ALA A 144 0.11 -11.24 9.96
N PHE A 145 -0.63 -10.89 11.01
CA PHE A 145 -0.13 -10.00 12.06
C PHE A 145 0.97 -10.65 12.91
N SER A 146 0.88 -11.96 13.20
CA SER A 146 1.92 -12.71 13.91
C SER A 146 3.23 -12.66 13.12
N PHE A 147 3.18 -12.99 11.84
CA PHE A 147 4.35 -12.94 10.96
C PHE A 147 4.98 -11.54 10.89
N LEU A 148 4.18 -10.50 10.72
CA LEU A 148 4.68 -9.12 10.72
C LEU A 148 5.27 -8.73 12.07
N GLY A 149 4.70 -9.22 13.18
CA GLY A 149 5.22 -9.03 14.53
C GLY A 149 6.57 -9.70 14.74
N ASP A 150 6.75 -10.90 14.22
CA ASP A 150 8.01 -11.66 14.31
C ASP A 150 9.10 -10.96 13.47
N VAL A 151 8.78 -10.56 12.24
CA VAL A 151 9.70 -9.76 11.40
C VAL A 151 10.09 -8.45 12.10
N GLY A 152 9.14 -7.75 12.70
CA GLY A 152 9.39 -6.54 13.49
C GLY A 152 10.26 -6.83 14.71
N GLY A 153 10.02 -7.94 15.41
CA GLY A 153 10.81 -8.39 16.55
C GLY A 153 12.28 -8.66 16.21
N VAL A 154 12.50 -9.28 15.05
CA VAL A 154 13.86 -9.49 14.52
C VAL A 154 14.57 -8.18 14.24
N LEU A 155 13.89 -7.22 13.62
CA LEU A 155 14.46 -5.90 13.32
C LEU A 155 14.83 -5.10 14.58
N ILE A 156 14.16 -5.38 15.72
CA ILE A 156 14.42 -4.73 17.02
C ILE A 156 15.43 -5.54 17.87
N GLY A 157 16.03 -6.60 17.34
CA GLY A 157 17.05 -7.39 18.04
C GLY A 157 16.49 -8.46 18.99
N ARG A 158 15.21 -8.83 18.88
CA ARG A 158 14.69 -10.06 19.48
C ARG A 158 15.22 -11.26 18.70
N HIS A 159 15.52 -12.34 19.41
CA HIS A 159 16.20 -13.52 18.90
C HIS A 159 15.80 -13.90 17.47
N PHE A 160 16.73 -13.67 16.55
CA PHE A 160 16.61 -14.14 15.19
C PHE A 160 16.96 -15.62 15.16
N ASN A 161 15.97 -16.47 14.90
CA ASN A 161 16.22 -17.87 14.54
C ASN A 161 16.26 -17.95 13.01
N PRO A 162 17.46 -18.02 12.39
CA PRO A 162 17.58 -18.05 10.94
C PRO A 162 16.89 -19.27 10.31
N TRP A 163 16.68 -20.35 11.08
CA TRP A 163 16.04 -21.58 10.62
C TRP A 163 14.55 -21.42 10.33
N VAL A 164 13.86 -20.47 10.96
CA VAL A 164 12.44 -20.19 10.68
C VAL A 164 12.23 -19.66 9.24
N LEU A 165 13.23 -19.00 8.64
CA LEU A 165 13.14 -18.53 7.26
C LEU A 165 13.39 -19.65 6.23
N PHE A 166 14.01 -20.76 6.63
CA PHE A 166 14.42 -21.85 5.75
C PHE A 166 13.61 -23.14 5.96
N ASP A 167 12.81 -23.22 7.01
CA ASP A 167 12.13 -24.47 7.43
C ASP A 167 11.11 -24.97 6.38
N GLY A 168 10.45 -24.11 5.66
CA GLY A 168 9.55 -24.51 4.57
C GLY A 168 10.19 -24.60 3.18
N SER A 169 11.38 -24.00 2.97
CA SER A 169 12.05 -24.00 1.67
C SER A 169 12.94 -25.21 1.46
N MET A 170 13.45 -25.81 2.53
CA MET A 170 14.30 -27.01 2.48
C MET A 170 13.48 -28.26 2.16
N GLU A 171 12.25 -28.38 2.68
CA GLU A 171 11.33 -29.45 2.27
C GLU A 171 10.92 -29.35 0.79
N MET A 172 10.73 -28.12 0.29
CA MET A 172 10.40 -27.89 -1.12
C MET A 172 11.58 -28.21 -2.07
N LEU A 173 12.82 -28.22 -1.56
CA LEU A 173 14.03 -28.61 -2.29
C LEU A 173 14.37 -30.10 -2.13
N GLY A 174 13.52 -30.89 -1.41
CA GLY A 174 13.75 -32.33 -1.20
C GLY A 174 14.93 -32.65 -0.26
N ILE A 175 15.42 -31.66 0.49
CA ILE A 175 16.49 -31.86 1.48
C ILE A 175 15.80 -32.04 2.84
N GLY A 176 15.44 -33.30 3.13
CA GLY A 176 14.83 -33.67 4.41
C GLY A 176 15.81 -33.57 5.57
N SER A 177 15.27 -33.28 6.77
CA SER A 177 15.99 -33.15 8.04
C SER A 177 16.71 -34.44 8.53
N ALA A 178 16.74 -35.49 7.70
CA ALA A 178 17.37 -36.78 8.02
C ALA A 178 18.84 -36.86 7.59
N ASP A 179 19.37 -35.91 6.84
CA ASP A 179 20.70 -35.93 6.25
C ASP A 179 21.66 -34.87 6.83
N LEU A 180 21.31 -34.24 7.95
CA LEU A 180 22.14 -33.39 8.79
C LEU A 180 22.23 -33.94 10.18
#